data_d2eb5081af901862a4426927cdc6be17
#
_entry.id   d2eb5081af901862a4426927cdc6be17
#
_cell.length_a   1.000
_cell.length_b   1.000
_cell.length_c   1.000
_cell.angle_alpha   90.00
_cell.angle_beta   90.00
_cell.angle_gamma   90.00
#
_symmetry.space_group_name_H-M   'P 1'
#
loop_
_entity.id
_entity.type
_entity.pdbx_description
1 polymer ?
#
loop_
_entity_poly.entity_id
_entity_poly.type
_entity_poly.pdbx_seq_one_letter_code
_entity_poly.pdbx_strand_id
1 'polypeptide(L)'
;KEKQLEKMLGCVQDNLQKGVGQGLYRDSIDIEFISRIYFNGMTSLKDQDIFPLTNFSMNALKEFFLEYHLRAICTTKGLKTLTQFIDTNQS
;
A
#
# COMPACT_ATOMS: atom_id res chain seq x y z
N LYS A 1 19.84 -11.20 0.42
CA LYS A 1 19.08 -9.93 0.45
C LYS A 1 18.34 -9.67 -0.85
N GLU A 2 19.00 -9.85 -1.99
CA GLU A 2 18.36 -9.59 -3.28
C GLU A 2 17.19 -10.53 -3.55
N LYS A 3 17.32 -11.80 -3.19
CA LYS A 3 16.24 -12.78 -3.41
C LYS A 3 15.01 -12.47 -2.58
N GLN A 4 15.19 -11.99 -1.34
CA GLN A 4 14.06 -11.61 -0.50
C GLN A 4 13.34 -10.38 -1.05
N LEU A 5 14.13 -9.40 -1.49
CA LEU A 5 13.56 -8.19 -2.08
C LEU A 5 12.77 -8.53 -3.35
N GLU A 6 13.35 -9.33 -4.24
CA GLU A 6 12.67 -9.74 -5.46
C GLU A 6 11.38 -10.49 -5.16
N LYS A 7 11.39 -11.36 -4.16
CA LYS A 7 10.21 -12.12 -3.76
C LYS A 7 9.12 -11.21 -3.22
N MET A 8 9.48 -10.25 -2.38
CA MET A 8 8.51 -9.30 -1.83
C MET A 8 7.92 -8.40 -2.91
N LEU A 9 8.80 -7.90 -3.81
CA LEU A 9 8.33 -7.08 -4.92
C LEU A 9 7.40 -7.89 -5.84
N GLY A 10 7.74 -9.16 -6.08
CA GLY A 10 6.90 -10.04 -6.89
C GLY A 10 5.50 -10.20 -6.31
N CYS A 11 5.39 -10.38 -5.00
CA CYS A 11 4.09 -10.49 -4.33
C CYS A 11 3.26 -9.22 -4.48
N VAL A 12 3.90 -8.06 -4.29
CA VAL A 12 3.21 -6.77 -4.43
C VAL A 12 2.77 -6.56 -5.88
N GLN A 13 3.64 -6.88 -6.84
CA GLN A 13 3.32 -6.75 -8.25
C GLN A 13 2.14 -7.64 -8.65
N ASP A 14 2.10 -8.89 -8.16
CA ASP A 14 1.00 -9.80 -8.42
C ASP A 14 -0.31 -9.25 -7.88
N ASN A 15 -0.29 -8.70 -6.67
CA ASN A 15 -1.48 -8.10 -6.07
C ASN A 15 -1.95 -6.88 -6.85
N LEU A 16 -1.01 -6.06 -7.32
CA LEU A 16 -1.35 -4.89 -8.13
C LEU A 16 -1.98 -5.31 -9.45
N GLN A 17 -1.41 -6.33 -10.11
CA GLN A 17 -1.95 -6.83 -11.38
C GLN A 17 -3.37 -7.37 -11.20
N LYS A 18 -3.61 -8.11 -10.12
CA LYS A 18 -4.96 -8.60 -9.82
C LYS A 18 -5.94 -7.46 -9.62
N GLY A 19 -5.53 -6.44 -8.86
CA GLY A 19 -6.38 -5.28 -8.62
C GLY A 19 -6.71 -4.52 -9.89
N VAL A 20 -5.72 -4.37 -10.78
CA VAL A 20 -5.97 -3.76 -12.10
C VAL A 20 -6.97 -4.60 -12.90
N GLY A 21 -6.76 -5.92 -12.93
CA GLY A 21 -7.65 -6.83 -13.66
C GLY A 21 -9.08 -6.83 -13.14
N GLN A 22 -9.26 -6.56 -11.85
CA GLN A 22 -10.58 -6.49 -11.23
C GLN A 22 -11.19 -5.07 -11.29
N GLY A 23 -10.47 -4.12 -11.89
CA GLY A 23 -10.95 -2.74 -11.99
C GLY A 23 -10.85 -1.95 -10.71
N LEU A 24 -10.13 -2.44 -9.71
CA LEU A 24 -9.96 -1.75 -8.42
C LEU A 24 -8.86 -0.71 -8.46
N TYR A 25 -7.80 -0.96 -9.24
CA TYR A 25 -6.68 -0.02 -9.41
C TYR A 25 -6.67 0.48 -10.84
N ARG A 26 -6.17 1.72 -11.02
CA ARG A 26 -6.09 2.35 -12.33
C ARG A 26 -5.15 1.54 -13.23
N ASP A 27 -5.57 1.32 -14.48
CA ASP A 27 -4.76 0.57 -15.45
C ASP A 27 -3.58 1.40 -15.98
N SER A 28 -3.55 2.70 -15.68
CA SER A 28 -2.48 3.59 -16.09
C SER A 28 -1.28 3.59 -15.13
N ILE A 29 -1.32 2.84 -14.03
CA ILE A 29 -0.20 2.81 -13.09
C ILE A 29 0.95 1.98 -13.66
N ASP A 30 2.17 2.39 -13.31
CA ASP A 30 3.36 1.57 -13.58
C ASP A 30 3.54 0.63 -12.39
N ILE A 31 3.23 -0.65 -12.60
CA ILE A 31 3.19 -1.63 -11.51
C ILE A 31 4.57 -1.80 -10.87
N GLU A 32 5.64 -1.81 -11.67
CA GLU A 32 6.97 -1.93 -11.10
C GLU A 32 7.34 -0.73 -10.24
N PHE A 33 7.07 0.48 -10.73
CA PHE A 33 7.35 1.70 -9.97
C PHE A 33 6.54 1.73 -8.67
N ILE A 34 5.25 1.44 -8.75
CA ILE A 34 4.36 1.48 -7.58
C ILE A 34 4.79 0.45 -6.54
N SER A 35 5.18 -0.76 -6.98
CA SER A 35 5.64 -1.79 -6.04
C SER A 35 6.90 -1.36 -5.29
N ARG A 36 7.84 -0.71 -5.98
CA ARG A 36 9.09 -0.24 -5.38
C ARG A 36 8.86 0.92 -4.42
N ILE A 37 8.00 1.87 -4.79
CA ILE A 37 7.63 2.99 -3.92
C ILE A 37 6.93 2.48 -2.66
N TYR A 38 6.02 1.51 -2.81
CA TYR A 38 5.33 0.92 -1.68
C TYR A 38 6.33 0.26 -0.72
N PHE A 39 7.25 -0.54 -1.26
CA PHE A 39 8.26 -1.20 -0.44
C PHE A 39 9.14 -0.18 0.29
N ASN A 40 9.59 0.84 -0.43
CA ASN A 40 10.42 1.89 0.15
C ASN A 40 9.68 2.63 1.27
N GLY A 41 8.41 2.95 1.05
CA GLY A 41 7.59 3.62 2.05
C GLY A 41 7.41 2.76 3.30
N MET A 42 7.09 1.48 3.12
CA MET A 42 6.93 0.58 4.26
C MET A 42 8.20 0.46 5.08
N THR A 43 9.36 0.42 4.41
CA THR A 43 10.65 0.37 5.09
C THR A 43 10.91 1.67 5.86
N SER A 44 10.55 2.81 5.29
CA SER A 44 10.74 4.13 5.91
C SER A 44 9.92 4.29 7.19
N LEU A 45 8.81 3.59 7.34
CA LEU A 45 7.99 3.68 8.56
C LEU A 45 8.75 3.22 9.80
N LYS A 46 9.78 2.40 9.62
CA LYS A 46 10.60 1.90 10.72
C LYS A 46 11.70 2.90 11.13
N ASP A 47 11.90 3.96 10.37
CA ASP A 47 12.92 4.96 10.65
C ASP A 47 12.38 5.94 11.68
N GLN A 48 12.87 5.85 12.92
CA GLN A 48 12.38 6.65 14.02
C GLN A 48 12.79 8.11 13.92
N ASP A 49 13.78 8.45 13.10
CA ASP A 49 14.11 9.84 12.83
C ASP A 49 13.02 10.51 12.00
N ILE A 50 12.37 9.75 11.12
CA ILE A 50 11.27 10.25 10.30
C ILE A 50 9.94 10.12 11.04
N PHE A 51 9.72 8.98 11.68
CA PHE A 51 8.46 8.66 12.36
C PHE A 51 8.75 8.23 13.81
N PRO A 52 8.94 9.21 14.73
CA PRO A 52 9.21 8.86 16.13
C PRO A 52 8.06 8.08 16.76
N LEU A 53 8.38 6.96 17.39
CA LEU A 53 7.36 6.13 18.05
C LEU A 53 6.78 6.78 19.30
N THR A 54 7.36 7.89 19.77
CA THR A 54 6.77 8.68 20.83
C THR A 54 5.50 9.40 20.37
N ASN A 55 5.41 9.68 19.05
CA ASN A 55 4.27 10.39 18.48
C ASN A 55 3.32 9.48 17.70
N PHE A 56 3.80 8.32 17.26
CA PHE A 56 3.04 7.41 16.38
C PHE A 56 3.18 5.98 16.88
N SER A 57 2.11 5.20 16.80
CA SER A 57 2.23 3.76 16.95
C SER A 57 2.56 3.14 15.58
N MET A 58 3.26 2.01 15.57
CA MET A 58 3.60 1.32 14.32
C MET A 58 2.35 0.90 13.55
N ASN A 59 1.31 0.45 14.27
CA ASN A 59 0.06 0.04 13.63
C ASN A 59 -0.62 1.23 12.94
N ALA A 60 -0.65 2.39 13.62
CA ALA A 60 -1.23 3.59 13.03
C ALA A 60 -0.46 4.04 11.78
N LEU A 61 0.88 3.98 11.83
CA LEU A 61 1.70 4.35 10.68
C LEU A 61 1.40 3.46 9.48
N LYS A 62 1.29 2.14 9.71
CA LYS A 62 0.98 1.21 8.62
C LYS A 62 -0.39 1.48 8.02
N GLU A 63 -1.39 1.75 8.86
CA GLU A 63 -2.74 2.06 8.39
C GLU A 63 -2.75 3.36 7.58
N PHE A 64 -2.08 4.41 8.06
CA PHE A 64 -2.01 5.69 7.35
C PHE A 64 -1.35 5.53 6.00
N PHE A 65 -0.23 4.80 5.97
CA PHE A 65 0.50 4.61 4.72
C PHE A 65 -0.30 3.78 3.72
N LEU A 66 -0.93 2.70 4.19
CA LEU A 66 -1.73 1.85 3.32
C LEU A 66 -2.91 2.62 2.73
N GLU A 67 -3.61 3.38 3.54
CA GLU A 67 -4.72 4.21 3.05
C GLU A 67 -4.24 5.23 2.02
N TYR A 68 -3.15 5.92 2.33
CA TYR A 68 -2.54 6.89 1.41
C TYR A 68 -2.19 6.23 0.08
N HIS A 69 -1.55 5.08 0.14
CA HIS A 69 -1.12 4.33 -1.04
C HIS A 69 -2.31 3.89 -1.89
N LEU A 70 -3.30 3.28 -1.25
CA LEU A 70 -4.47 2.76 -1.95
C LEU A 70 -5.29 3.89 -2.59
N ARG A 71 -5.46 5.01 -1.91
CA ARG A 71 -6.18 6.15 -2.49
C ARG A 71 -5.48 6.71 -3.71
N ALA A 72 -4.15 6.61 -3.76
CA ALA A 72 -3.38 7.13 -4.89
C ALA A 72 -3.57 6.29 -6.15
N ILE A 73 -3.82 4.98 -6.01
CA ILE A 73 -3.86 4.07 -7.16
C ILE A 73 -5.24 3.54 -7.49
N CYS A 74 -6.23 3.71 -6.61
CA CYS A 74 -7.56 3.14 -6.79
C CYS A 74 -8.38 3.87 -7.87
N THR A 75 -9.22 3.10 -8.54
CA THR A 75 -10.32 3.64 -9.35
C THR A 75 -11.45 4.07 -8.43
N THR A 76 -12.51 4.66 -9.00
CA THR A 76 -13.73 4.98 -8.23
C THR A 76 -14.29 3.71 -7.59
N LYS A 77 -14.32 2.60 -8.34
CA LYS A 77 -14.76 1.30 -7.81
C LYS A 77 -13.88 0.86 -6.65
N GLY A 78 -12.56 0.98 -6.80
CA GLY A 78 -11.62 0.61 -5.75
C GLY A 78 -11.77 1.45 -4.51
N LEU A 79 -11.99 2.76 -4.65
CA LEU A 79 -12.21 3.65 -3.51
C LEU A 79 -13.48 3.29 -2.74
N LYS A 80 -14.55 2.94 -3.46
CA LYS A 80 -15.79 2.49 -2.81
C LYS A 80 -15.55 1.21 -2.01
N THR A 81 -14.84 0.26 -2.58
CA THR A 81 -14.51 -0.99 -1.92
C THR A 81 -13.65 -0.74 -0.68
N LEU A 82 -12.66 0.14 -0.78
CA LEU A 82 -11.80 0.52 0.34
C LEU A 82 -12.60 1.16 1.46
N THR A 83 -13.46 2.11 1.11
CA THR A 83 -14.29 2.81 2.09
C THR A 83 -15.20 1.84 2.83
N GLN A 84 -15.84 0.92 2.10
CA GLN A 84 -16.70 -0.11 2.71
C GLN A 84 -15.91 -0.99 3.66
N PHE A 85 -14.70 -1.38 3.26
CA PHE A 85 -13.83 -2.20 4.09
C PHE A 85 -13.46 -1.48 5.38
N ILE A 86 -13.08 -0.21 5.30
CA ILE A 86 -12.72 0.59 6.47
C ILE A 86 -13.93 0.74 7.40
N ASP A 87 -15.10 1.10 6.84
CA ASP A 87 -16.30 1.28 7.64
C ASP A 87 -16.69 0.00 8.36
N THR A 88 -16.61 -1.15 7.66
CA THR A 88 -16.93 -2.45 8.26
C THR A 88 -15.98 -2.78 9.41
N ASN A 89 -14.72 -2.46 9.28
CA ASN A 89 -13.72 -2.78 10.30
C ASN A 89 -13.72 -1.80 11.47
N GLN A 90 -14.30 -0.61 11.31
CA GLN A 90 -14.39 0.37 12.38
C GLN A 90 -15.68 0.28 13.17
N SER A 91 -16.65 -0.39 12.62
CA SER A 91 -17.93 -0.57 13.30
C SER A 91 -17.89 -1.78 14.22
#